data_c75831b9881fd5cd7f855f1a7b924689
#
_entry.id   c75831b9881fd5cd7f855f1a7b924689
#
_cell.length_a   1.000
_cell.length_b   1.000
_cell.length_c   1.000
_cell.angle_alpha   90.00
_cell.angle_beta   90.00
_cell.angle_gamma   90.00
#
_symmetry.space_group_name_H-M   'P 1'
#
loop_
_entity.id
_entity.type
_entity.pdbx_description
1 polymer ?
#
loop_
_entity_poly.entity_id
_entity_poly.type
_entity_poly.pdbx_seq_one_letter_code
_entity_poly.pdbx_strand_id
1 'polypeptide(L)'
;MGNRVSLDSIAGTYNGVLPPNVETTLTLNADGTNLLIQTFKEKQNEQERLRGTSQVLDNNILMLVHPASGDNIFYKVRDGNHIVLIDSFGNEPKKEVRKNYILKKK
;
A
#
# COMPACT_ATOMS: atom_id res chain seq x y z
N MET A 1 -6.59 24.59 -3.22
CA MET A 1 -6.16 23.94 -2.03
C MET A 1 -6.17 22.46 -2.19
N GLY A 2 -5.08 21.85 -1.93
CA GLY A 2 -4.97 20.41 -2.03
C GLY A 2 -5.65 19.73 -0.85
N ASN A 3 -6.42 18.68 -1.12
CA ASN A 3 -7.03 17.87 -0.09
C ASN A 3 -6.24 16.59 0.07
N ARG A 4 -4.94 16.74 0.24
CA ARG A 4 -4.09 15.57 0.45
C ARG A 4 -4.08 15.20 1.93
N VAL A 5 -4.15 13.90 2.21
CA VAL A 5 -3.90 13.44 3.56
C VAL A 5 -2.43 13.63 3.87
N SER A 6 -2.09 13.82 5.13
CA SER A 6 -0.69 13.93 5.53
C SER A 6 -0.13 12.55 5.84
N LEU A 7 1.19 12.41 5.70
CA LEU A 7 1.84 11.16 6.08
C LEU A 7 1.62 10.84 7.55
N ASP A 8 1.59 11.87 8.41
CA ASP A 8 1.33 11.67 9.83
C ASP A 8 0.00 10.98 10.10
N SER A 9 -1.04 11.36 9.33
CA SER A 9 -2.38 10.84 9.58
C SER A 9 -2.53 9.40 9.13
N ILE A 10 -1.68 8.94 8.21
CA ILE A 10 -1.76 7.57 7.70
C ILE A 10 -0.59 6.70 8.16
N ALA A 11 0.31 7.24 8.96
CA ALA A 11 1.44 6.47 9.48
C ALA A 11 0.92 5.30 10.34
N GLY A 12 1.61 4.18 10.25
CA GLY A 12 1.23 2.98 10.99
C GLY A 12 1.45 1.74 10.15
N THR A 13 0.99 0.61 10.65
CA THR A 13 1.16 -0.67 9.99
C THR A 13 -0.18 -1.17 9.48
N TYR A 14 -0.22 -1.51 8.19
CA TYR A 14 -1.40 -2.02 7.52
C TYR A 14 -1.14 -3.47 7.11
N ASN A 15 -2.16 -4.32 7.19
CA ASN A 15 -1.98 -5.68 6.70
C ASN A 15 -3.25 -6.20 6.04
N GLY A 16 -3.06 -7.26 5.27
CA GLY A 16 -4.13 -7.93 4.57
C GLY A 16 -3.56 -8.98 3.65
N VAL A 17 -4.45 -9.73 3.03
CA VAL A 17 -4.06 -10.75 2.05
C VAL A 17 -4.53 -10.25 0.68
N LEU A 18 -3.57 -10.00 -0.21
CA LEU A 18 -3.87 -9.53 -1.56
C LEU A 18 -3.78 -10.70 -2.55
N PRO A 19 -4.57 -10.67 -3.63
CA PRO A 19 -4.45 -11.72 -4.66
C PRO A 19 -3.05 -11.73 -5.28
N PRO A 20 -2.49 -12.88 -5.62
CA PRO A 20 -2.97 -14.23 -5.38
C PRO A 20 -2.41 -14.82 -4.09
N ASN A 21 -3.14 -14.65 -2.99
CA ASN A 21 -2.77 -15.20 -1.68
C ASN A 21 -1.42 -14.68 -1.17
N VAL A 22 -1.23 -13.36 -1.25
CA VAL A 22 -0.01 -12.69 -0.79
C VAL A 22 -0.31 -11.98 0.52
N GLU A 23 0.23 -12.48 1.62
CA GLU A 23 0.13 -11.80 2.90
C GLU A 23 1.00 -10.56 2.86
N THR A 24 0.38 -9.40 3.05
CA THR A 24 1.03 -8.12 2.87
C THR A 24 0.99 -7.32 4.15
N THR A 25 2.16 -6.84 4.58
CA THR A 25 2.27 -5.93 5.72
C THR A 25 3.03 -4.70 5.26
N LEU A 26 2.40 -3.55 5.37
CA LEU A 26 2.99 -2.28 4.97
C LEU A 26 3.09 -1.38 6.17
N THR A 27 4.30 -0.94 6.50
CA THR A 27 4.52 0.03 7.56
C THR A 27 4.87 1.36 6.92
N LEU A 28 4.07 2.38 7.24
CA LEU A 28 4.28 3.75 6.78
C LEU A 28 4.77 4.57 7.96
N ASN A 29 5.92 5.21 7.79
CA ASN A 29 6.48 6.07 8.83
C ASN A 29 6.21 7.53 8.49
N ALA A 30 6.04 8.35 9.52
CA ALA A 30 5.73 9.76 9.34
C ALA A 30 6.85 10.52 8.62
N ASP A 31 8.07 9.99 8.66
CA ASP A 31 9.22 10.60 7.99
C ASP A 31 9.29 10.33 6.49
N GLY A 32 8.32 9.59 5.96
CA GLY A 32 8.26 9.29 4.54
C GLY A 32 8.91 7.98 4.13
N THR A 33 9.45 7.23 5.08
CA THR A 33 9.99 5.90 4.75
C THR A 33 8.91 4.84 4.88
N ASN A 34 9.09 3.71 4.21
CA ASN A 34 8.17 2.58 4.34
C ASN A 34 8.90 1.25 4.29
N LEU A 35 8.23 0.23 4.81
CA LEU A 35 8.68 -1.15 4.73
C LEU A 35 7.49 -1.99 4.28
N LEU A 36 7.65 -2.67 3.15
CA LEU A 36 6.63 -3.57 2.62
C LEU A 36 7.15 -4.99 2.74
N ILE A 37 6.39 -5.84 3.45
CA ILE A 37 6.73 -7.24 3.60
C ILE A 37 5.63 -8.04 2.93
N GLN A 38 6.01 -8.89 1.96
CA GLN A 38 5.08 -9.73 1.23
C GLN A 38 5.47 -11.18 1.41
N THR A 39 4.50 -12.01 1.82
CA THR A 39 4.70 -13.44 1.95
C THR A 39 3.83 -14.14 0.91
N PHE A 40 4.47 -14.81 -0.03
CA PHE A 40 3.80 -15.45 -1.17
C PHE A 40 3.42 -16.88 -0.78
N LYS A 41 2.19 -17.06 -0.33
CA LYS A 41 1.72 -18.35 0.16
C LYS A 41 1.78 -19.44 -0.90
N GLU A 42 1.54 -19.06 -2.15
CA GLU A 42 1.56 -20.02 -3.25
C GLU A 42 2.98 -20.36 -3.72
N LYS A 43 3.99 -19.69 -3.18
CA LYS A 43 5.39 -19.93 -3.49
C LYS A 43 6.14 -20.40 -2.25
N GLN A 44 5.55 -21.34 -1.52
CA GLN A 44 6.15 -21.96 -0.33
C GLN A 44 6.50 -20.93 0.75
N ASN A 45 5.64 -19.90 0.89
CA ASN A 45 5.83 -18.84 1.88
C ASN A 45 7.11 -18.03 1.66
N GLU A 46 7.55 -17.91 0.41
CA GLU A 46 8.67 -17.03 0.08
C GLU A 46 8.33 -15.60 0.49
N GLN A 47 9.28 -14.93 1.11
CA GLN A 47 9.05 -13.60 1.65
C GLN A 47 9.95 -12.56 0.99
N GLU A 48 9.37 -11.41 0.65
CA GLU A 48 10.12 -10.25 0.17
C GLU A 48 9.99 -9.11 1.17
N ARG A 49 11.07 -8.37 1.36
CA ARG A 49 11.09 -7.17 2.19
C ARG A 49 11.61 -6.04 1.35
N LEU A 50 10.76 -5.04 1.11
CA LEU A 50 11.11 -3.90 0.27
C LEU A 50 11.06 -2.62 1.09
N ARG A 51 12.15 -1.88 1.11
CA ARG A 51 12.24 -0.60 1.79
C ARG A 51 12.27 0.51 0.76
N GLY A 52 11.62 1.60 1.08
CA GLY A 52 11.60 2.73 0.18
C GLY A 52 11.02 3.96 0.83
N THR A 53 10.57 4.88 -0.01
CA THR A 53 9.96 6.12 0.44
C THR A 53 8.50 6.18 -0.02
N SER A 54 7.74 7.05 0.64
CA SER A 54 6.31 7.21 0.38
C SER A 54 6.02 8.65 0.06
N GLN A 55 5.11 8.87 -0.90
CA GLN A 55 4.62 10.20 -1.22
C GLN A 55 3.10 10.15 -1.30
N VAL A 56 2.46 11.19 -0.81
CA VAL A 56 1.02 11.34 -0.97
C VAL A 56 0.78 12.28 -2.13
N LEU A 57 0.08 11.79 -3.14
CA LEU A 57 -0.25 12.54 -4.34
C LEU A 57 -1.66 13.10 -4.21
N ASP A 58 -2.08 13.90 -5.21
CA ASP A 58 -3.44 14.43 -5.25
C ASP A 58 -4.45 13.29 -5.28
N ASN A 59 -5.66 13.57 -4.82
CA ASN A 59 -6.76 12.60 -4.77
C ASN A 59 -6.50 11.46 -3.79
N ASN A 60 -5.68 11.73 -2.77
CA ASN A 60 -5.39 10.76 -1.70
C ASN A 60 -4.77 9.48 -2.22
N ILE A 61 -3.88 9.62 -3.20
CA ILE A 61 -3.14 8.48 -3.73
C ILE A 61 -1.80 8.41 -3.02
N LEU A 62 -1.51 7.25 -2.46
CA LEU A 62 -0.24 6.98 -1.81
C LEU A 62 0.65 6.22 -2.79
N MET A 63 1.82 6.80 -3.08
CA MET A 63 2.78 6.16 -3.96
C MET A 63 3.97 5.66 -3.14
N LEU A 64 4.27 4.38 -3.27
CA LEU A 64 5.45 3.78 -2.65
C LEU A 64 6.53 3.64 -3.70
N VAL A 65 7.70 4.16 -3.39
CA VAL A 65 8.85 4.10 -4.28
C VAL A 65 9.85 3.11 -3.68
N HIS A 66 10.18 2.06 -4.44
CA HIS A 66 11.12 1.03 -3.97
C HIS A 66 12.35 1.04 -4.86
N PRO A 67 13.43 1.71 -4.42
CA PRO A 67 14.61 1.86 -5.27
C PRO A 67 15.22 0.53 -5.72
N ALA A 68 15.13 -0.50 -4.89
CA ALA A 68 15.74 -1.79 -5.21
C ALA A 68 15.02 -2.50 -6.36
N SER A 69 13.71 -2.34 -6.46
CA SER A 69 12.91 -2.99 -7.51
C SER A 69 12.72 -2.08 -8.72
N GLY A 70 12.85 -0.78 -8.53
CA GLY A 70 12.58 0.19 -9.59
C GLY A 70 11.10 0.39 -9.87
N ASP A 71 10.23 -0.30 -9.16
CA ASP A 71 8.78 -0.22 -9.36
C ASP A 71 8.11 0.65 -8.33
N ASN A 72 7.08 1.36 -8.75
CA ASN A 72 6.24 2.14 -7.84
C ASN A 72 4.94 1.37 -7.62
N ILE A 73 4.46 1.42 -6.38
CA ILE A 73 3.21 0.77 -6.01
C ILE A 73 2.26 1.86 -5.53
N PHE A 74 1.02 1.80 -5.97
CA PHE A 74 0.03 2.83 -5.69
C PHE A 74 -1.12 2.27 -4.86
N TYR A 75 -1.56 3.07 -3.89
CA TYR A 75 -2.73 2.76 -3.07
C TYR A 75 -3.62 3.99 -3.02
N LYS A 76 -4.92 3.76 -2.90
CA LYS A 76 -5.88 4.83 -2.62
C LYS A 76 -6.17 4.84 -1.13
N VAL A 77 -5.97 5.98 -0.49
CA VAL A 77 -6.30 6.13 0.94
C VAL A 77 -7.81 6.36 1.04
N ARG A 78 -8.51 5.45 1.69
CA ARG A 78 -9.95 5.55 1.86
C ARG A 78 -10.35 6.29 3.12
N ASP A 79 -9.65 6.00 4.20
CA ASP A 79 -9.82 6.68 5.46
C ASP A 79 -8.54 6.48 6.27
N GLY A 80 -8.54 6.84 7.54
CA GLY A 80 -7.35 6.72 8.35
C GLY A 80 -6.91 5.29 8.64
N ASN A 81 -7.73 4.29 8.28
CA ASN A 81 -7.48 2.90 8.65
C ASN A 81 -7.48 1.93 7.47
N HIS A 82 -7.78 2.39 6.26
CA HIS A 82 -7.90 1.50 5.10
C HIS A 82 -7.24 2.10 3.88
N ILE A 83 -6.49 1.27 3.16
CA ILE A 83 -5.94 1.65 1.86
C ILE A 83 -6.27 0.54 0.86
N VAL A 84 -6.44 0.92 -0.41
CA VAL A 84 -6.81 -0.01 -1.48
C VAL A 84 -5.71 0.00 -2.53
N LEU A 85 -5.23 -1.18 -2.91
CA LEU A 85 -4.25 -1.29 -3.98
C LEU A 85 -4.90 -0.87 -5.30
N ILE A 86 -4.24 0.03 -6.04
CA ILE A 86 -4.72 0.53 -7.32
C ILE A 86 -3.63 0.35 -8.37
N ASP A 87 -3.99 0.58 -9.64
CA ASP A 87 -3.00 0.51 -10.71
C ASP A 87 -2.26 1.84 -10.84
N SER A 88 -1.28 1.89 -11.74
CA SER A 88 -0.45 3.08 -11.92
C SER A 88 -1.20 4.25 -12.56
N PHE A 89 -2.42 4.02 -13.05
CA PHE A 89 -3.26 5.06 -13.63
C PHE A 89 -4.27 5.61 -12.63
N GLY A 90 -4.25 5.09 -11.40
CA GLY A 90 -5.17 5.55 -10.36
C GLY A 90 -6.51 4.84 -10.34
N ASN A 91 -6.68 3.78 -11.11
CA ASN A 91 -7.93 3.05 -11.18
C ASN A 91 -8.03 2.02 -10.07
N GLU A 92 -9.16 2.04 -9.36
CA GLU A 92 -9.42 1.05 -8.32
C GLU A 92 -9.89 -0.26 -8.95
N PRO A 93 -9.71 -1.39 -8.24
CA PRO A 93 -10.26 -2.67 -8.71
C PRO A 93 -11.78 -2.59 -8.85
N LYS A 94 -12.34 -3.48 -9.67
CA LYS A 94 -13.78 -3.55 -9.84
C LYS A 94 -14.47 -3.74 -8.51
N LYS A 95 -15.65 -3.16 -8.37
CA LYS A 95 -16.40 -3.15 -7.12
C LYS A 95 -16.56 -4.55 -6.52
N GLU A 96 -16.80 -5.55 -7.36
CA GLU A 96 -17.05 -6.92 -6.91
C GLU A 96 -15.83 -7.54 -6.20
N VAL A 97 -14.61 -7.13 -6.58
CA VAL A 97 -13.39 -7.71 -6.03
C VAL A 97 -12.58 -6.73 -5.20
N ARG A 98 -13.05 -5.48 -5.09
CA ARG A 98 -12.30 -4.42 -4.41
C ARG A 98 -11.93 -4.79 -2.98
N LYS A 99 -12.81 -5.49 -2.28
CA LYS A 99 -12.57 -5.91 -0.91
C LYS A 99 -11.32 -6.79 -0.76
N ASN A 100 -10.93 -7.46 -1.85
CA ASN A 100 -9.76 -8.35 -1.83
C ASN A 100 -8.45 -7.56 -1.97
N TYR A 101 -8.52 -6.25 -2.20
CA TYR A 101 -7.35 -5.39 -2.42
C TYR A 101 -7.18 -4.36 -1.32
N ILE A 102 -7.84 -4.56 -0.19
CA ILE A 102 -7.80 -3.60 0.92
C ILE A 102 -6.81 -4.07 1.98
N LEU A 103 -5.95 -3.14 2.43
CA LEU A 103 -5.12 -3.34 3.60
C LEU A 103 -5.72 -2.51 4.74
N LYS A 104 -5.77 -3.09 5.92
CA LYS A 104 -6.34 -2.46 7.11
C LYS A 104 -5.26 -2.14 8.10
N LYS A 105 -5.36 -0.96 8.72
CA LYS A 105 -4.43 -0.55 9.76
C LYS A 105 -4.68 -1.37 11.02
N LYS A 106 -3.59 -1.81 11.59
CA LYS A 106 -3.66 -2.53 12.86
C LYS A 106 -4.04 -1.63 14.03
#